data_90b43c7b79acd81354b1f7bc4203bcc0
#
_entry.id   90b43c7b79acd81354b1f7bc4203bcc0
#
_cell.length_a   1.000
_cell.length_b   1.000
_cell.length_c   1.000
_cell.angle_alpha   90.00
_cell.angle_beta   90.00
_cell.angle_gamma   90.00
#
_symmetry.space_group_name_H-M   'P 1'
#
loop_
_entity.id
_entity.type
_entity.pdbx_description
1 polymer ?
#
loop_
_entity_poly.entity_id
_entity_poly.type
_entity_poly.pdbx_seq_one_letter_code
_entity_poly.pdbx_strand_id
1 'polypeptide(L)'
;MSVQVPLDELQEKSAEFGWAYLLTVRDDLRPHAVAVSPTWADGALVMTVGRGSALNATARSSITLCFPPVDTTGFSLIVDGTAAVEDDVVTLTPMAAVLHRPAT
;
A
#
# COMPACT_ATOMS: atom_id res chain seq x y z
N MET A 1 -14.07 -11.87 1.67
CA MET A 1 -14.72 -11.04 2.69
C MET A 1 -13.87 -9.84 3.02
N SER A 2 -14.48 -8.67 3.03
CA SER A 2 -13.76 -7.42 3.29
C SER A 2 -14.49 -6.61 4.36
N VAL A 3 -13.70 -6.00 5.24
CA VAL A 3 -14.20 -5.12 6.29
C VAL A 3 -13.51 -3.78 6.13
N GLN A 4 -14.30 -2.72 5.97
CA GLN A 4 -13.76 -1.38 5.77
C GLN A 4 -13.04 -0.89 7.03
N VAL A 5 -11.88 -0.24 6.84
CA VAL A 5 -11.13 0.38 7.93
C VAL A 5 -11.25 1.90 7.77
N PRO A 6 -11.84 2.60 8.74
CA PRO A 6 -11.89 4.07 8.69
C PRO A 6 -10.48 4.66 8.63
N LEU A 7 -10.30 5.73 7.86
CA LEU A 7 -8.97 6.32 7.67
C LEU A 7 -8.36 6.85 8.96
N ASP A 8 -9.17 7.34 9.89
CA ASP A 8 -8.70 7.83 11.18
C ASP A 8 -8.25 6.70 12.13
N GLU A 9 -8.54 5.44 11.78
CA GLU A 9 -8.10 4.26 12.54
C GLU A 9 -7.00 3.49 11.81
N LEU A 10 -6.64 3.91 10.61
CA LEU A 10 -5.74 3.15 9.75
C LEU A 10 -4.32 3.04 10.31
N GLN A 11 -3.77 4.13 10.82
CA GLN A 11 -2.41 4.11 11.35
C GLN A 11 -2.27 3.12 12.51
N GLU A 12 -3.23 3.13 13.43
CA GLU A 12 -3.27 2.19 14.55
C GLU A 12 -3.42 0.75 14.05
N LYS A 13 -4.33 0.52 13.10
CA LYS A 13 -4.56 -0.82 12.56
C LYS A 13 -3.31 -1.35 11.84
N SER A 14 -2.63 -0.52 11.08
CA SER A 14 -1.44 -0.93 10.32
C SER A 14 -0.28 -1.35 11.24
N ALA A 15 -0.26 -0.87 12.49
CA ALA A 15 0.77 -1.26 13.46
C ALA A 15 0.73 -2.76 13.81
N GLU A 16 -0.38 -3.43 13.51
CA GLU A 16 -0.52 -4.88 13.70
C GLU A 16 0.14 -5.68 12.58
N PHE A 17 0.61 -5.00 11.53
CA PHE A 17 1.19 -5.62 10.33
C PHE A 17 2.67 -5.26 10.24
N GLY A 18 3.38 -5.95 9.36
CA GLY A 18 4.80 -5.69 9.12
C GLY A 18 5.02 -4.95 7.79
N TRP A 19 5.79 -5.57 6.91
CA TRP A 19 6.06 -5.05 5.58
C TRP A 19 4.84 -5.18 4.67
N ALA A 20 4.92 -4.56 3.51
CA ALA A 20 3.82 -4.59 2.54
C ALA A 20 4.35 -4.81 1.12
N TYR A 21 3.45 -5.23 0.22
CA TYR A 21 3.69 -5.12 -1.21
C TYR A 21 3.15 -3.79 -1.70
N LEU A 22 3.97 -3.06 -2.43
CA LEU A 22 3.53 -1.88 -3.17
C LEU A 22 3.10 -2.34 -4.56
N LEU A 23 1.87 -2.02 -4.93
CA LEU A 23 1.29 -2.34 -6.23
C LEU A 23 1.19 -1.07 -7.06
N THR A 24 1.89 -1.07 -8.19
CA THR A 24 1.85 0.01 -9.17
C THR A 24 1.49 -0.56 -10.54
N VAL A 25 1.21 0.29 -11.51
CA VAL A 25 0.83 -0.14 -12.86
C VAL A 25 1.90 0.28 -13.86
N ARG A 26 2.39 -0.67 -14.63
CA ARG A 26 3.38 -0.45 -15.68
C ARG A 26 2.75 0.23 -16.90
N ASP A 27 3.59 0.73 -17.80
CA ASP A 27 3.12 1.36 -19.04
C ASP A 27 2.32 0.41 -19.93
N ASP A 28 2.64 -0.90 -19.88
CA ASP A 28 1.88 -1.93 -20.58
C ASP A 28 0.61 -2.37 -19.85
N LEU A 29 0.24 -1.65 -18.77
CA LEU A 29 -0.93 -1.87 -17.92
C LEU A 29 -0.87 -3.16 -17.09
N ARG A 30 0.30 -3.76 -16.97
CA ARG A 30 0.47 -4.90 -16.07
C ARG A 30 0.69 -4.41 -14.63
N PRO A 31 0.14 -5.10 -13.65
CA PRO A 31 0.43 -4.81 -12.27
C PRO A 31 1.89 -5.16 -11.94
N HIS A 32 2.50 -4.34 -11.10
CA HIS A 32 3.88 -4.51 -10.66
C HIS A 32 3.88 -4.51 -9.14
N ALA A 33 4.42 -5.55 -8.53
CA ALA A 33 4.40 -5.72 -7.08
C ALA A 33 5.83 -5.84 -6.56
N VAL A 34 6.16 -5.03 -5.55
CA VAL A 34 7.46 -5.07 -4.87
C VAL A 34 7.27 -4.97 -3.37
N ALA A 35 8.15 -5.62 -2.61
CA ALA A 35 8.12 -5.54 -1.15
C ALA A 35 8.72 -4.22 -0.70
N VAL A 36 8.07 -3.58 0.27
CA VAL A 36 8.49 -2.30 0.84
C VAL A 36 8.28 -2.32 2.35
N SER A 37 8.96 -1.42 3.06
CA SER A 37 8.78 -1.22 4.49
C SER A 37 8.28 0.21 4.72
N PRO A 38 6.96 0.43 4.62
CA PRO A 38 6.41 1.78 4.76
C PRO A 38 6.45 2.27 6.20
N THR A 39 6.62 3.58 6.36
CA THR A 39 6.55 4.24 7.66
C THR A 39 5.56 5.41 7.58
N TRP A 40 4.90 5.70 8.70
CA TRP A 40 3.96 6.81 8.77
C TRP A 40 4.69 8.14 8.98
N ALA A 41 4.26 9.17 8.25
CA ALA A 41 4.71 10.54 8.43
C ALA A 41 3.57 11.48 8.03
N ASP A 42 3.12 12.31 8.96
CA ASP A 42 2.08 13.32 8.71
C ASP A 42 0.82 12.76 8.03
N GLY A 43 0.35 11.60 8.49
CA GLY A 43 -0.86 10.98 7.98
C GLY A 43 -0.71 10.25 6.66
N ALA A 44 0.51 10.09 6.15
CA ALA A 44 0.80 9.38 4.92
C ALA A 44 1.81 8.26 5.16
N LEU A 45 1.86 7.32 4.24
CA LEU A 45 2.81 6.21 4.26
C LEU A 45 3.97 6.52 3.31
N VAL A 46 5.19 6.50 3.82
CA VAL A 46 6.40 6.85 3.09
C VAL A 46 7.27 5.62 2.93
N MET A 47 7.79 5.39 1.73
CA MET A 47 8.62 4.23 1.43
C MET A 47 9.68 4.54 0.40
N THR A 48 10.84 3.91 0.53
CA THR A 48 11.89 3.94 -0.48
C THR A 48 11.65 2.80 -1.46
N VAL A 49 11.73 3.09 -2.75
CA VAL A 49 11.42 2.13 -3.82
C VAL A 49 12.51 2.12 -4.87
N GLY A 50 12.46 1.12 -5.76
CA GLY A 50 13.32 1.09 -6.93
C GLY A 50 12.82 2.01 -8.04
N ARG A 51 13.65 2.18 -9.07
CA ARG A 51 13.35 3.09 -10.18
C ARG A 51 12.06 2.75 -10.92
N GLY A 52 11.80 1.45 -11.15
CA GLY A 52 10.60 1.02 -11.86
C GLY A 52 9.33 1.41 -11.14
N SER A 53 9.28 1.17 -9.82
CA SER A 53 8.13 1.56 -9.00
C SER A 53 7.95 3.08 -8.97
N ALA A 54 9.05 3.83 -8.85
CA ALA A 54 9.00 5.29 -8.85
C ALA A 54 8.43 5.83 -10.17
N LEU A 55 8.89 5.29 -11.30
CA LEU A 55 8.39 5.70 -12.62
C LEU A 55 6.92 5.34 -12.80
N ASN A 56 6.51 4.13 -12.39
CA ASN A 56 5.11 3.71 -12.47
C ASN A 56 4.20 4.62 -11.64
N ALA A 57 4.59 4.91 -10.40
CA ALA A 57 3.79 5.74 -9.49
C ALA A 57 3.73 7.20 -9.95
N THR A 58 4.76 7.69 -10.64
CA THR A 58 4.76 9.03 -11.24
C THR A 58 3.78 9.09 -12.39
N ALA A 59 3.79 8.09 -13.28
CA ALA A 59 2.93 8.06 -14.46
C ALA A 59 1.47 7.78 -14.09
N ARG A 60 1.25 6.93 -13.09
CA ARG A 60 -0.10 6.52 -12.64
C ARG A 60 -0.10 6.55 -11.12
N SER A 61 -0.64 7.62 -10.58
CA SER A 61 -0.54 7.92 -9.15
C SER A 61 -1.51 7.14 -8.25
N SER A 62 -2.47 6.43 -8.83
CA SER A 62 -3.32 5.53 -8.04
C SER A 62 -2.54 4.26 -7.74
N ILE A 63 -2.19 4.08 -6.48
CA ILE A 63 -1.37 2.96 -6.03
C ILE A 63 -2.00 2.27 -4.83
N THR A 64 -1.54 1.07 -4.52
CA THR A 64 -2.07 0.26 -3.43
C THR A 64 -0.93 -0.35 -2.63
N LEU A 65 -1.08 -0.38 -1.31
CA LEU A 65 -0.25 -1.18 -0.42
C LEU A 65 -1.06 -2.38 0.07
N CYS A 66 -0.47 -3.56 -0.01
CA CYS A 66 -1.07 -4.77 0.52
C CYS A 66 -0.15 -5.32 1.62
N PHE A 67 -0.61 -5.23 2.87
CA PHE A 67 0.09 -5.82 4.01
C PHE A 67 -0.37 -7.26 4.15
N PRO A 68 0.50 -8.25 3.94
CA PRO A 68 0.11 -9.66 4.07
C PRO A 68 -0.32 -9.99 5.50
N PRO A 69 -1.16 -11.01 5.68
CA PRO A 69 -1.54 -11.43 7.03
C PRO A 69 -0.31 -11.91 7.81
N VAL A 70 -0.32 -11.62 9.13
CA VAL A 70 0.75 -12.05 10.02
C VAL A 70 0.74 -13.57 10.19
N ASP A 71 -0.45 -14.17 10.12
CA ASP A 71 -0.61 -15.63 10.10
C ASP A 71 -1.55 -16.03 8.97
N THR A 72 -1.55 -17.33 8.61
CA THR A 72 -2.25 -17.82 7.43
C THR A 72 -3.77 -17.74 7.52
N THR A 73 -4.32 -17.54 8.70
CA THR A 73 -5.78 -17.43 8.92
C THR A 73 -6.23 -15.98 9.10
N GLY A 74 -5.28 -15.04 9.10
CA GLY A 74 -5.55 -13.63 9.36
C GLY A 74 -6.01 -12.87 8.13
N PHE A 75 -6.25 -11.59 8.37
CA PHE A 75 -6.61 -10.64 7.32
C PHE A 75 -5.37 -10.03 6.68
N SER A 76 -5.45 -9.71 5.38
CA SER A 76 -4.57 -8.75 4.73
C SER A 76 -5.12 -7.35 4.98
N LEU A 77 -4.26 -6.36 5.06
CA LEU A 77 -4.67 -4.95 5.08
C LEU A 77 -4.34 -4.35 3.72
N ILE A 78 -5.36 -3.87 3.01
CA ILE A 78 -5.19 -3.29 1.67
C ILE A 78 -5.51 -1.81 1.76
N VAL A 79 -4.56 -0.97 1.37
CA VAL A 79 -4.67 0.48 1.44
C VAL A 79 -4.54 1.05 0.04
N ASP A 80 -5.60 1.65 -0.46
CA ASP A 80 -5.59 2.38 -1.73
C ASP A 80 -5.29 3.84 -1.47
N GLY A 81 -4.53 4.45 -2.34
CA GLY A 81 -4.20 5.85 -2.17
C GLY A 81 -3.59 6.50 -3.41
N THR A 82 -3.16 7.72 -3.22
CA THR A 82 -2.54 8.54 -4.26
C THR A 82 -1.07 8.74 -3.93
N ALA A 83 -0.22 8.55 -4.92
CA ALA A 83 1.23 8.67 -4.78
C ALA A 83 1.71 10.09 -5.07
N ALA A 84 2.68 10.53 -4.28
CA ALA A 84 3.59 11.62 -4.63
C ALA A 84 4.98 11.01 -4.65
N VAL A 85 5.77 11.30 -5.68
CA VAL A 85 7.08 10.70 -5.89
C VAL A 85 8.15 11.78 -5.92
N GLU A 86 9.20 11.59 -5.14
CA GLU A 86 10.38 12.44 -5.17
C GLU A 86 11.61 11.52 -5.16
N ASP A 87 12.35 11.49 -6.26
CA ASP A 87 13.47 10.57 -6.49
C ASP A 87 13.04 9.11 -6.28
N ASP A 88 13.60 8.41 -5.31
CA ASP A 88 13.27 7.02 -4.98
C ASP A 88 12.31 6.90 -3.80
N VAL A 89 11.69 8.00 -3.39
CA VAL A 89 10.74 8.01 -2.26
C VAL A 89 9.33 8.19 -2.77
N VAL A 90 8.45 7.27 -2.40
CA VAL A 90 7.02 7.33 -2.68
C VAL A 90 6.27 7.62 -1.38
N THR A 91 5.40 8.61 -1.43
CA THR A 91 4.48 8.94 -0.34
C THR A 91 3.07 8.59 -0.78
N LEU A 92 2.40 7.70 -0.06
CA LEU A 92 1.02 7.31 -0.32
C LEU A 92 0.11 8.02 0.66
N THR A 93 -0.80 8.86 0.13
CA THR A 93 -1.89 9.44 0.91
C THR A 93 -3.08 8.50 0.84
N PRO A 94 -3.49 7.88 1.97
CA PRO A 94 -4.60 6.93 1.95
C PRO A 94 -5.93 7.55 1.53
N MET A 95 -6.65 6.82 0.69
CA MET A 95 -8.00 7.19 0.24
C MET A 95 -9.04 6.20 0.75
N ALA A 96 -8.67 4.92 0.90
CA ALA A 96 -9.56 3.87 1.40
C ALA A 96 -8.72 2.71 1.93
N ALA A 97 -9.25 1.97 2.88
CA ALA A 97 -8.59 0.79 3.40
C ALA A 97 -9.59 -0.29 3.79
N VAL A 98 -9.20 -1.54 3.58
CA VAL A 98 -10.02 -2.70 3.98
C VAL A 98 -9.13 -3.78 4.57
N LEU A 99 -9.72 -4.54 5.49
CA LEU A 99 -9.20 -5.84 5.89
C LEU A 99 -9.86 -6.87 4.99
N HIS A 100 -9.07 -7.76 4.43
CA HIS A 100 -9.56 -8.74 3.47
C HIS A 100 -8.99 -10.13 3.76
N ARG A 101 -9.82 -11.15 3.57
CA ARG A 101 -9.38 -12.55 3.59
C ARG A 101 -10.22 -13.35 2.59
N PRO A 102 -9.74 -14.53 2.16
CA PRO A 102 -10.49 -15.34 1.19
C PRO A 102 -11.92 -15.63 1.64
N ALA A 103 -12.81 -15.73 0.67
CA ALA A 103 -14.22 -16.02 0.92
C ALA A 103 -14.47 -17.50 1.33
N THR A 104 -13.48 -18.35 1.12
CA THR A 104 -13.58 -19.80 1.44
C THR A 104 -12.80 -20.17 2.68
#